data_426e99ba95ee6186d9b0b4aa1cef74bf
#
_entry.id   426e99ba95ee6186d9b0b4aa1cef74bf
#
_cell.length_a   1.000
_cell.length_b   1.000
_cell.length_c   1.000
_cell.angle_alpha   90.00
_cell.angle_beta   90.00
_cell.angle_gamma   90.00
#
_symmetry.space_group_name_H-M   'P 1'
#
loop_
_entity.id
_entity.type
_entity.pdbx_description
1 polymer ?
#
loop_
_entity_poly.entity_id
_entity_poly.type
_entity_poly.pdbx_seq_one_letter_code
_entity_poly.pdbx_strand_id
1 'polypeptide(L)'
;MQRNDWMDRIERGEVPHAILFAGPKESGQLALARRAAARYLLHTDDTGALDNCPFYMEPADYQVKTVRDALQIVNAQAYERGRHCILFPDAHTMSEAAQDVLLKTLEEPPADTLLLLTGVESGFRPTILSRCMVLRARTEPWETIAERLMQNGVSREKAVLAAKRSDGVYGRAEALLSEESLAFRQEAIACIRRFAAKSKPYGALSLLCTDTVTEESEDGSAKKTKKVSAARLDAFLDIMLSILADVLRRKNGMRDICNTDSDEVETILNSTFTIEQIQGMIQIAVDAKEMLNYKASPAMTVDWILAKLP
;
A
#
# COMPACT_ATOMS: atom_id res chain seq x y z
N MET A 1 -20.64 5.11 15.61
CA MET A 1 -21.36 5.56 14.40
C MET A 1 -21.49 4.35 13.50
N GLN A 2 -22.74 3.95 13.18
CA GLN A 2 -22.98 2.72 12.41
C GLN A 2 -22.49 2.90 10.97
N ARG A 3 -22.04 1.81 10.33
CA ARG A 3 -21.37 1.79 9.02
C ARG A 3 -22.19 2.39 7.86
N ASN A 4 -23.50 2.53 8.01
CA ASN A 4 -24.42 3.05 7.00
C ASN A 4 -24.69 4.55 7.10
N ASP A 5 -24.58 5.15 8.28
CA ASP A 5 -24.99 6.54 8.53
C ASP A 5 -24.17 7.58 7.72
N TRP A 6 -22.86 7.38 7.55
CA TRP A 6 -22.03 8.34 6.82
C TRP A 6 -22.19 8.24 5.28
N MET A 7 -22.50 7.03 4.74
CA MET A 7 -22.80 6.86 3.31
C MET A 7 -24.10 7.56 2.91
N ASP A 8 -25.13 7.44 3.75
CA ASP A 8 -26.41 8.11 3.52
C ASP A 8 -26.26 9.65 3.61
N ARG A 9 -25.36 10.13 4.47
CA ARG A 9 -25.01 11.55 4.54
C ARG A 9 -24.25 12.03 3.30
N ILE A 10 -23.35 11.22 2.75
CA ILE A 10 -22.66 11.51 1.49
C ILE A 10 -23.68 11.66 0.36
N GLU A 11 -24.58 10.73 0.24
CA GLU A 11 -25.64 10.75 -0.79
C GLU A 11 -26.50 12.01 -0.72
N ARG A 12 -26.80 12.48 0.51
CA ARG A 12 -27.52 13.73 0.74
C ARG A 12 -26.68 15.00 0.59
N GLY A 13 -25.35 14.86 0.44
CA GLY A 13 -24.43 15.98 0.44
C GLY A 13 -24.18 16.60 1.82
N GLU A 14 -24.54 15.89 2.90
CA GLU A 14 -24.42 16.35 4.30
C GLU A 14 -23.05 15.95 4.89
N VAL A 15 -21.97 16.12 4.11
CA VAL A 15 -20.60 15.77 4.52
C VAL A 15 -19.65 16.94 4.30
N PRO A 16 -18.51 16.99 4.98
CA PRO A 16 -17.45 17.94 4.66
C PRO A 16 -17.01 17.78 3.20
N HIS A 17 -16.55 18.89 2.62
CA HIS A 17 -16.05 18.94 1.25
C HIS A 17 -14.84 18.05 0.96
N ALA A 18 -14.13 17.60 2.00
CA ALA A 18 -12.96 16.73 1.87
C ALA A 18 -13.00 15.57 2.86
N ILE A 19 -12.78 14.35 2.35
CA ILE A 19 -12.75 13.12 3.14
C ILE A 19 -11.47 12.36 2.81
N LEU A 20 -10.70 12.00 3.84
CA LEU A 20 -9.57 11.10 3.74
C LEU A 20 -9.96 9.71 4.27
N PHE A 21 -9.94 8.72 3.40
CA PHE A 21 -10.01 7.31 3.79
C PHE A 21 -8.60 6.84 4.13
N ALA A 22 -8.28 6.85 5.42
CA ALA A 22 -6.96 6.50 5.93
C ALA A 22 -6.89 5.02 6.30
N GLY A 23 -5.83 4.36 5.89
CA GLY A 23 -5.58 2.96 6.25
C GLY A 23 -4.34 2.40 5.56
N PRO A 24 -3.87 1.23 6.00
CA PRO A 24 -2.81 0.52 5.32
C PRO A 24 -3.25 0.10 3.92
N LYS A 25 -2.29 -0.13 3.04
CA LYS A 25 -2.55 -0.62 1.68
C LYS A 25 -3.47 -1.84 1.72
N GLU A 26 -4.37 -1.97 0.76
CA GLU A 26 -5.34 -3.07 0.64
C GLU A 26 -6.42 -3.12 1.74
N SER A 27 -6.54 -2.09 2.59
CA SER A 27 -7.62 -2.00 3.59
C SER A 27 -9.00 -1.67 2.99
N GLY A 28 -9.11 -1.63 1.66
CA GLY A 28 -10.36 -1.36 0.95
C GLY A 28 -10.72 0.13 0.88
N GLN A 29 -9.81 1.04 1.29
CA GLN A 29 -10.05 2.47 1.29
C GLN A 29 -10.39 3.02 -0.11
N LEU A 30 -9.71 2.54 -1.16
CA LEU A 30 -10.00 2.96 -2.53
C LEU A 30 -11.41 2.52 -2.98
N ALA A 31 -11.78 1.27 -2.70
CA ALA A 31 -13.13 0.77 -3.01
C ALA A 31 -14.21 1.56 -2.26
N LEU A 32 -13.96 1.90 -0.99
CA LEU A 32 -14.86 2.75 -0.20
C LEU A 32 -14.96 4.17 -0.74
N ALA A 33 -13.84 4.76 -1.17
CA ALA A 33 -13.80 6.10 -1.75
C ALA A 33 -14.54 6.17 -3.09
N ARG A 34 -14.35 5.19 -3.99
CA ARG A 34 -15.09 5.09 -5.25
C ARG A 34 -16.60 4.89 -5.01
N ARG A 35 -16.96 4.05 -4.06
CA ARG A 35 -18.36 3.87 -3.68
C ARG A 35 -18.97 5.16 -3.11
N ALA A 36 -18.20 5.93 -2.32
CA ALA A 36 -18.61 7.23 -1.83
C ALA A 36 -18.83 8.23 -2.98
N ALA A 37 -17.94 8.24 -3.98
CA ALA A 37 -18.10 9.07 -5.19
C ALA A 37 -19.36 8.68 -5.97
N ALA A 38 -19.60 7.39 -6.20
CA ALA A 38 -20.78 6.89 -6.91
C ALA A 38 -22.08 7.26 -6.18
N ARG A 39 -22.12 7.15 -4.86
CA ARG A 39 -23.24 7.59 -4.04
C ARG A 39 -23.46 9.09 -4.11
N TYR A 40 -22.38 9.88 -4.04
CA TYR A 40 -22.46 11.34 -4.07
C TYR A 40 -22.95 11.88 -5.40
N LEU A 41 -22.45 11.32 -6.52
CA LEU A 41 -22.74 11.82 -7.88
C LEU A 41 -23.99 11.17 -8.49
N LEU A 42 -24.15 9.86 -8.33
CA LEU A 42 -25.05 9.03 -9.13
C LEU A 42 -26.12 8.31 -8.28
N HIS A 43 -26.11 8.49 -6.96
CA HIS A 43 -27.05 7.83 -6.02
C HIS A 43 -27.06 6.28 -6.16
N THR A 44 -25.91 5.68 -6.46
CA THR A 44 -25.75 4.23 -6.66
C THR A 44 -24.52 3.69 -5.92
N ASP A 45 -24.48 2.40 -5.68
CA ASP A 45 -23.30 1.67 -5.20
C ASP A 45 -22.46 1.09 -6.34
N ASP A 46 -22.91 1.21 -7.59
CA ASP A 46 -22.18 0.76 -8.79
C ASP A 46 -21.04 1.73 -9.11
N THR A 47 -19.83 1.30 -8.78
CA THR A 47 -18.62 2.09 -9.04
C THR A 47 -18.20 2.09 -10.50
N GLY A 48 -18.66 1.11 -11.32
CA GLY A 48 -18.40 1.10 -12.76
C GLY A 48 -19.10 2.23 -13.51
N ALA A 49 -20.19 2.76 -12.95
CA ALA A 49 -20.87 3.92 -13.51
C ALA A 49 -20.03 5.23 -13.46
N LEU A 50 -18.99 5.28 -12.63
CA LEU A 50 -18.08 6.43 -12.54
C LEU A 50 -17.23 6.60 -13.79
N ASP A 51 -16.88 5.53 -14.50
CA ASP A 51 -16.00 5.57 -15.67
C ASP A 51 -16.56 6.43 -16.81
N ASN A 52 -17.89 6.61 -16.84
CA ASN A 52 -18.59 7.42 -17.82
C ASN A 52 -19.19 8.71 -17.22
N CYS A 53 -18.86 9.05 -15.98
CA CYS A 53 -19.41 10.22 -15.31
C CYS A 53 -18.53 11.46 -15.58
N PRO A 54 -19.02 12.49 -16.30
CA PRO A 54 -18.22 13.66 -16.63
C PRO A 54 -17.88 14.54 -15.41
N PHE A 55 -18.57 14.33 -14.30
CA PHE A 55 -18.38 15.06 -13.04
C PHE A 55 -17.47 14.32 -12.05
N TYR A 56 -16.94 13.15 -12.45
CA TYR A 56 -15.96 12.40 -11.70
C TYR A 56 -14.58 12.51 -12.32
N MET A 57 -13.57 12.70 -11.48
CA MET A 57 -12.17 12.77 -11.91
C MET A 57 -11.26 11.96 -10.98
N GLU A 58 -10.34 11.23 -11.59
CA GLU A 58 -9.25 10.53 -10.91
C GLU A 58 -7.97 10.83 -11.69
N PRO A 59 -7.04 11.68 -11.17
CA PRO A 59 -5.81 12.04 -11.87
C PRO A 59 -4.91 10.83 -12.13
N ALA A 60 -4.30 10.78 -13.31
CA ALA A 60 -3.44 9.66 -13.72
C ALA A 60 -2.09 9.61 -12.98
N ASP A 61 -1.60 10.75 -12.50
CA ASP A 61 -0.35 10.88 -11.75
C ASP A 61 -0.41 12.05 -10.76
N TYR A 62 0.65 12.20 -9.94
CA TYR A 62 0.76 13.25 -8.92
C TYR A 62 1.89 14.25 -9.18
N GLN A 63 2.21 14.49 -10.44
CA GLN A 63 3.02 15.65 -10.79
C GLN A 63 2.28 16.94 -10.37
N VAL A 64 3.03 17.91 -9.89
CA VAL A 64 2.46 19.20 -9.43
C VAL A 64 1.55 19.83 -10.48
N LYS A 65 1.92 19.70 -11.77
CA LYS A 65 1.13 20.21 -12.89
C LYS A 65 -0.19 19.45 -13.02
N THR A 66 -0.15 18.11 -13.03
CA THR A 66 -1.36 17.26 -13.17
C THR A 66 -2.36 17.52 -12.05
N VAL A 67 -1.87 17.59 -10.78
CA VAL A 67 -2.74 17.91 -9.64
C VAL A 67 -3.36 19.30 -9.77
N ARG A 68 -2.57 20.30 -10.20
CA ARG A 68 -3.05 21.67 -10.41
C ARG A 68 -4.10 21.75 -11.52
N ASP A 69 -3.84 21.11 -12.65
CA ASP A 69 -4.74 21.10 -13.80
C ASP A 69 -6.07 20.42 -13.44
N ALA A 70 -6.02 19.28 -12.73
CA ALA A 70 -7.20 18.58 -12.23
C ALA A 70 -8.07 19.48 -11.32
N LEU A 71 -7.46 20.18 -10.38
CA LEU A 71 -8.17 21.10 -9.48
C LEU A 71 -8.71 22.32 -10.22
N GLN A 72 -8.02 22.83 -11.26
CA GLN A 72 -8.51 23.92 -12.09
C GLN A 72 -9.76 23.51 -12.89
N ILE A 73 -9.78 22.29 -13.44
CA ILE A 73 -10.94 21.75 -14.15
C ILE A 73 -12.14 21.68 -13.20
N VAL A 74 -11.96 21.10 -12.00
CA VAL A 74 -13.04 21.00 -11.01
C VAL A 74 -13.52 22.38 -10.56
N ASN A 75 -12.62 23.34 -10.35
CA ASN A 75 -12.97 24.71 -10.01
C ASN A 75 -13.76 25.41 -11.15
N ALA A 76 -13.39 25.17 -12.40
CA ALA A 76 -14.11 25.74 -13.55
C ALA A 76 -15.50 25.11 -13.72
N GLN A 77 -15.60 23.80 -13.55
CA GLN A 77 -16.88 23.06 -13.64
C GLN A 77 -17.83 23.37 -12.48
N ALA A 78 -17.33 23.82 -11.33
CA ALA A 78 -18.18 24.20 -10.19
C ALA A 78 -19.15 25.35 -10.49
N TYR A 79 -18.97 26.08 -11.61
CA TYR A 79 -19.95 27.04 -12.13
C TYR A 79 -21.06 26.34 -12.91
N GLU A 80 -20.90 25.09 -13.32
CA GLU A 80 -21.97 24.30 -13.93
C GLU A 80 -22.86 23.73 -12.80
N ARG A 81 -24.16 23.58 -13.09
CA ARG A 81 -25.09 23.03 -12.11
C ARG A 81 -24.83 21.53 -11.95
N GLY A 82 -24.52 21.09 -10.72
CA GLY A 82 -24.35 19.70 -10.39
C GLY A 82 -23.28 19.46 -9.33
N ARG A 83 -23.20 18.22 -8.88
CA ARG A 83 -22.18 17.77 -7.92
C ARG A 83 -20.93 17.32 -8.67
N HIS A 84 -19.78 17.66 -8.16
CA HIS A 84 -18.47 17.27 -8.69
C HIS A 84 -17.70 16.46 -7.67
N CYS A 85 -16.94 15.47 -8.11
CA CYS A 85 -16.10 14.67 -7.23
C CYS A 85 -14.73 14.43 -7.86
N ILE A 86 -13.69 14.68 -7.07
CA ILE A 86 -12.33 14.32 -7.44
C ILE A 86 -11.76 13.36 -6.41
N LEU A 87 -11.23 12.23 -6.87
CA LEU A 87 -10.59 11.21 -6.05
C LEU A 87 -9.09 11.18 -6.33
N PHE A 88 -8.30 11.22 -5.28
CA PHE A 88 -6.84 11.07 -5.30
C PHE A 88 -6.47 9.74 -4.61
N PRO A 89 -6.33 8.62 -5.37
CA PRO A 89 -5.87 7.35 -4.83
C PRO A 89 -4.45 7.45 -4.29
N ASP A 90 -4.17 6.79 -3.15
CA ASP A 90 -2.84 6.77 -2.54
C ASP A 90 -2.14 8.14 -2.47
N ALA A 91 -2.92 9.19 -2.17
CA ALA A 91 -2.47 10.58 -2.18
C ALA A 91 -1.30 10.86 -1.21
N HIS A 92 -1.04 9.96 -0.25
CA HIS A 92 0.14 10.00 0.61
C HIS A 92 1.46 9.87 -0.14
N THR A 93 1.44 9.38 -1.40
CA THR A 93 2.62 9.29 -2.28
C THR A 93 2.94 10.58 -3.02
N MET A 94 2.08 11.60 -2.89
CA MET A 94 2.32 12.92 -3.44
C MET A 94 3.56 13.57 -2.82
N SER A 95 4.36 14.24 -3.64
CA SER A 95 5.42 15.12 -3.12
C SER A 95 4.81 16.24 -2.26
N GLU A 96 5.59 16.82 -1.35
CA GLU A 96 5.13 17.96 -0.54
C GLU A 96 4.59 19.10 -1.40
N ALA A 97 5.27 19.41 -2.51
CA ALA A 97 4.82 20.44 -3.44
C ALA A 97 3.47 20.12 -4.10
N ALA A 98 3.17 18.84 -4.38
CA ALA A 98 1.87 18.42 -4.89
C ALA A 98 0.79 18.49 -3.81
N GLN A 99 1.13 18.12 -2.57
CA GLN A 99 0.24 18.28 -1.42
C GLN A 99 -0.09 19.75 -1.14
N ASP A 100 0.88 20.67 -1.31
CA ASP A 100 0.65 22.11 -1.14
C ASP A 100 -0.37 22.68 -2.14
N VAL A 101 -0.42 22.13 -3.35
CA VAL A 101 -1.43 22.53 -4.35
C VAL A 101 -2.86 22.22 -3.90
N LEU A 102 -3.05 21.14 -3.10
CA LEU A 102 -4.36 20.78 -2.55
C LEU A 102 -4.85 21.79 -1.51
N LEU A 103 -3.93 22.43 -0.75
CA LEU A 103 -4.29 23.25 0.42
C LEU A 103 -5.25 24.38 0.06
N LYS A 104 -5.02 25.06 -1.09
CA LYS A 104 -5.91 26.17 -1.50
C LYS A 104 -7.35 25.70 -1.71
N THR A 105 -7.54 24.56 -2.38
CA THR A 105 -8.87 23.99 -2.63
C THR A 105 -9.50 23.40 -1.36
N LEU A 106 -8.68 22.93 -0.43
CA LEU A 106 -9.15 22.47 0.88
C LEU A 106 -9.58 23.63 1.81
N GLU A 107 -9.00 24.82 1.63
CA GLU A 107 -9.36 26.03 2.38
C GLU A 107 -10.58 26.73 1.80
N GLU A 108 -10.64 26.81 0.47
CA GLU A 108 -11.71 27.46 -0.29
C GLU A 108 -12.30 26.48 -1.30
N PRO A 109 -13.10 25.50 -0.84
CA PRO A 109 -13.65 24.47 -1.71
C PRO A 109 -14.68 25.06 -2.67
N PRO A 110 -14.68 24.63 -3.95
CA PRO A 110 -15.75 24.99 -4.87
C PRO A 110 -17.10 24.45 -4.38
N ALA A 111 -18.18 25.14 -4.71
CA ALA A 111 -19.53 24.71 -4.35
C ALA A 111 -19.82 23.31 -4.92
N ASP A 112 -20.59 22.51 -4.17
CA ASP A 112 -21.02 21.15 -4.57
C ASP A 112 -19.88 20.23 -5.03
N THR A 113 -18.67 20.43 -4.49
CA THR A 113 -17.49 19.62 -4.82
C THR A 113 -17.06 18.78 -3.63
N LEU A 114 -16.84 17.47 -3.87
CA LEU A 114 -16.32 16.52 -2.90
C LEU A 114 -14.90 16.08 -3.29
N LEU A 115 -13.93 16.35 -2.43
CA LEU A 115 -12.57 15.85 -2.55
C LEU A 115 -12.43 14.56 -1.73
N LEU A 116 -12.02 13.48 -2.38
CA LEU A 116 -11.74 12.21 -1.75
C LEU A 116 -10.25 11.91 -1.85
N LEU A 117 -9.67 11.53 -0.73
CA LEU A 117 -8.26 11.14 -0.64
C LEU A 117 -8.19 9.74 -0.06
N THR A 118 -7.27 8.92 -0.53
CA THR A 118 -6.95 7.65 0.13
C THR A 118 -5.48 7.57 0.47
N GLY A 119 -5.12 6.80 1.49
CA GLY A 119 -3.71 6.53 1.80
C GLY A 119 -3.40 6.32 3.26
N VAL A 120 -2.10 6.24 3.57
CA VAL A 120 -1.60 6.10 4.94
C VAL A 120 -1.50 7.49 5.59
N GLU A 121 -2.10 7.64 6.77
CA GLU A 121 -2.22 8.94 7.46
C GLU A 121 -0.86 9.62 7.69
N SER A 122 0.18 8.87 8.03
CA SER A 122 1.53 9.40 8.27
C SER A 122 2.22 10.02 7.04
N GLY A 123 1.74 9.74 5.83
CA GLY A 123 2.26 10.34 4.59
C GLY A 123 1.60 11.66 4.21
N PHE A 124 0.66 12.16 5.02
CA PHE A 124 0.01 13.46 4.78
C PHE A 124 0.54 14.53 5.73
N ARG A 125 0.65 15.74 5.22
CA ARG A 125 0.99 16.90 6.04
C ARG A 125 -0.14 17.20 7.06
N PRO A 126 0.19 17.63 8.28
CA PRO A 126 -0.81 17.98 9.29
C PRO A 126 -1.82 19.03 8.82
N THR A 127 -1.41 19.92 7.91
CA THR A 127 -2.25 20.95 7.31
C THR A 127 -3.37 20.38 6.42
N ILE A 128 -3.15 19.23 5.77
CA ILE A 128 -4.18 18.50 5.01
C ILE A 128 -5.10 17.75 5.98
N LEU A 129 -4.51 17.03 6.95
CA LEU A 129 -5.28 16.26 7.93
C LEU A 129 -6.27 17.12 8.73
N SER A 130 -5.89 18.36 9.05
CA SER A 130 -6.76 19.27 9.79
C SER A 130 -7.95 19.79 8.98
N ARG A 131 -7.94 19.65 7.66
CA ARG A 131 -9.00 20.12 6.74
C ARG A 131 -9.85 19.01 6.16
N CYS A 132 -9.48 17.76 6.43
CA CYS A 132 -10.21 16.59 5.96
C CYS A 132 -10.95 15.89 7.09
N MET A 133 -12.12 15.37 6.81
CA MET A 133 -12.72 14.36 7.67
C MET A 133 -11.97 13.04 7.47
N VAL A 134 -11.27 12.58 8.52
CA VAL A 134 -10.47 11.34 8.44
C VAL A 134 -11.30 10.13 8.85
N LEU A 135 -11.56 9.24 7.90
CA LEU A 135 -12.22 7.95 8.10
C LEU A 135 -11.16 6.84 8.10
N ARG A 136 -10.85 6.33 9.29
CA ARG A 136 -9.83 5.30 9.45
C ARG A 136 -10.38 3.92 9.17
N ALA A 137 -9.68 3.13 8.36
CA ALA A 137 -9.95 1.72 8.18
C ALA A 137 -9.88 1.00 9.53
N ARG A 138 -10.86 0.15 9.82
CA ARG A 138 -10.85 -0.66 11.03
C ARG A 138 -10.00 -1.89 10.78
N THR A 139 -9.06 -2.14 11.68
CA THR A 139 -8.35 -3.41 11.75
C THR A 139 -9.16 -4.40 12.57
N GLU A 140 -9.11 -5.66 12.18
CA GLU A 140 -9.75 -6.78 12.87
C GLU A 140 -8.67 -7.63 13.56
N PRO A 141 -8.97 -8.29 14.70
CA PRO A 141 -8.07 -9.30 15.25
C PRO A 141 -7.76 -10.37 14.21
N TRP A 142 -6.52 -10.86 14.20
CA TRP A 142 -6.11 -11.86 13.21
C TRP A 142 -6.94 -13.15 13.30
N GLU A 143 -7.42 -13.52 14.49
CA GLU A 143 -8.31 -14.66 14.71
C GLU A 143 -9.60 -14.54 13.90
N THR A 144 -10.23 -13.36 13.93
CA THR A 144 -11.46 -13.07 13.17
C THR A 144 -11.20 -13.16 11.66
N ILE A 145 -10.06 -12.63 11.19
CA ILE A 145 -9.67 -12.71 9.79
C ILE A 145 -9.45 -14.17 9.39
N ALA A 146 -8.73 -14.94 10.20
CA ALA A 146 -8.46 -16.35 9.94
C ALA A 146 -9.75 -17.18 9.88
N GLU A 147 -10.70 -16.94 10.80
CA GLU A 147 -12.00 -17.61 10.78
C GLU A 147 -12.77 -17.31 9.48
N ARG A 148 -12.82 -16.07 9.03
CA ARG A 148 -13.47 -15.70 7.77
C ARG A 148 -12.80 -16.34 6.56
N LEU A 149 -11.48 -16.39 6.51
CA LEU A 149 -10.75 -17.07 5.44
C LEU A 149 -11.05 -18.58 5.42
N MET A 150 -11.10 -19.22 6.59
CA MET A 150 -11.49 -20.65 6.69
C MET A 150 -12.91 -20.89 6.24
N GLN A 151 -13.87 -20.01 6.56
CA GLN A 151 -15.24 -20.07 6.06
C GLN A 151 -15.31 -19.98 4.52
N ASN A 152 -14.36 -19.28 3.90
CA ASN A 152 -14.21 -19.18 2.45
C ASN A 152 -13.37 -20.32 1.84
N GLY A 153 -13.13 -21.41 2.59
CA GLY A 153 -12.46 -22.62 2.08
C GLY A 153 -10.93 -22.61 2.14
N VAL A 154 -10.31 -21.60 2.77
CA VAL A 154 -8.85 -21.56 2.96
C VAL A 154 -8.45 -22.52 4.09
N SER A 155 -7.39 -23.32 3.88
CA SER A 155 -6.87 -24.20 4.93
C SER A 155 -6.43 -23.39 6.17
N ARG A 156 -6.59 -23.99 7.36
CA ARG A 156 -6.28 -23.34 8.64
C ARG A 156 -4.87 -22.75 8.68
N GLU A 157 -3.89 -23.51 8.21
CA GLU A 157 -2.48 -23.06 8.22
C GLU A 157 -2.28 -21.79 7.38
N LYS A 158 -2.78 -21.80 6.13
CA LYS A 158 -2.71 -20.63 5.23
C LYS A 158 -3.51 -19.45 5.77
N ALA A 159 -4.69 -19.70 6.33
CA ALA A 159 -5.56 -18.65 6.87
C ALA A 159 -4.92 -17.95 8.08
N VAL A 160 -4.34 -18.70 9.02
CA VAL A 160 -3.63 -18.15 10.19
C VAL A 160 -2.38 -17.38 9.76
N LEU A 161 -1.58 -17.94 8.84
CA LEU A 161 -0.38 -17.27 8.33
C LEU A 161 -0.73 -15.93 7.65
N ALA A 162 -1.71 -15.92 6.76
CA ALA A 162 -2.14 -14.71 6.05
C ALA A 162 -2.74 -13.68 7.01
N ALA A 163 -3.60 -14.11 7.94
CA ALA A 163 -4.23 -13.25 8.91
C ALA A 163 -3.23 -12.56 9.85
N LYS A 164 -2.25 -13.29 10.39
CA LYS A 164 -1.21 -12.71 11.26
C LYS A 164 -0.34 -11.68 10.55
N ARG A 165 -0.19 -11.78 9.23
CA ARG A 165 0.63 -10.90 8.40
C ARG A 165 -0.16 -9.76 7.76
N SER A 166 -1.47 -9.74 7.93
CA SER A 166 -2.35 -8.77 7.29
C SER A 166 -2.46 -7.43 8.01
N ASP A 167 -1.79 -7.27 9.16
CA ASP A 167 -1.91 -6.09 10.05
C ASP A 167 -3.39 -5.77 10.39
N GLY A 168 -4.19 -6.81 10.52
CA GLY A 168 -5.62 -6.67 10.83
C GLY A 168 -6.49 -6.25 9.64
N VAL A 169 -6.01 -6.42 8.40
CA VAL A 169 -6.72 -6.05 7.17
C VAL A 169 -7.12 -7.28 6.38
N TYR A 170 -8.42 -7.56 6.28
CA TYR A 170 -8.94 -8.73 5.59
C TYR A 170 -8.52 -8.79 4.10
N GLY A 171 -8.66 -7.69 3.35
CA GLY A 171 -8.28 -7.64 1.94
C GLY A 171 -6.78 -7.92 1.72
N ARG A 172 -5.92 -7.46 2.64
CA ARG A 172 -4.49 -7.80 2.61
C ARG A 172 -4.25 -9.28 2.87
N ALA A 173 -5.02 -9.90 3.78
CA ALA A 173 -4.93 -11.32 4.02
C ALA A 173 -5.33 -12.14 2.79
N GLU A 174 -6.38 -11.74 2.06
CA GLU A 174 -6.76 -12.36 0.79
C GLU A 174 -5.68 -12.21 -0.30
N ALA A 175 -5.12 -11.01 -0.45
CA ALA A 175 -4.04 -10.76 -1.41
C ALA A 175 -2.78 -11.63 -1.16
N LEU A 176 -2.45 -11.87 0.12
CA LEU A 176 -1.35 -12.74 0.51
C LEU A 176 -1.57 -14.23 0.17
N LEU A 177 -2.80 -14.64 -0.11
CA LEU A 177 -3.17 -16.01 -0.48
C LEU A 177 -3.17 -16.27 -1.98
N SER A 178 -2.95 -15.25 -2.83
CA SER A 178 -2.84 -15.45 -4.26
C SER A 178 -1.66 -16.38 -4.61
N GLU A 179 -1.79 -17.17 -5.67
CA GLU A 179 -0.73 -18.08 -6.10
C GLU A 179 0.60 -17.35 -6.36
N GLU A 180 0.53 -16.17 -6.95
CA GLU A 180 1.70 -15.33 -7.19
C GLU A 180 2.37 -14.89 -5.89
N SER A 181 1.60 -14.41 -4.90
CA SER A 181 2.12 -14.00 -3.60
C SER A 181 2.74 -15.16 -2.84
N LEU A 182 2.13 -16.34 -2.89
CA LEU A 182 2.66 -17.54 -2.24
C LEU A 182 3.96 -18.03 -2.90
N ALA A 183 4.01 -18.04 -4.23
CA ALA A 183 5.23 -18.40 -4.97
C ALA A 183 6.37 -17.41 -4.68
N PHE A 184 6.09 -16.11 -4.77
CA PHE A 184 7.07 -15.07 -4.44
C PHE A 184 7.60 -15.20 -3.01
N ARG A 185 6.71 -15.49 -2.04
CA ARG A 185 7.12 -15.70 -0.66
C ARG A 185 8.07 -16.88 -0.50
N GLN A 186 7.81 -18.01 -1.16
CA GLN A 186 8.70 -19.19 -1.11
C GLN A 186 10.09 -18.86 -1.64
N GLU A 187 10.16 -18.14 -2.76
CA GLU A 187 11.43 -17.69 -3.34
C GLU A 187 12.15 -16.67 -2.42
N ALA A 188 11.41 -15.77 -1.78
CA ALA A 188 11.95 -14.82 -0.82
C ALA A 188 12.54 -15.53 0.42
N ILE A 189 11.84 -16.52 1.00
CA ILE A 189 12.33 -17.34 2.11
C ILE A 189 13.61 -18.08 1.69
N ALA A 190 13.64 -18.67 0.47
CA ALA A 190 14.84 -19.34 -0.04
C ALA A 190 16.02 -18.36 -0.22
N CYS A 191 15.76 -17.13 -0.62
CA CYS A 191 16.77 -16.08 -0.72
C CYS A 191 17.30 -15.70 0.69
N ILE A 192 16.42 -15.47 1.65
CA ILE A 192 16.79 -15.16 3.05
C ILE A 192 17.59 -16.30 3.68
N ARG A 193 17.24 -17.56 3.40
CA ARG A 193 17.99 -18.73 3.85
C ARG A 193 19.44 -18.70 3.36
N ARG A 194 19.70 -18.29 2.12
CA ARG A 194 21.07 -18.13 1.59
C ARG A 194 21.84 -17.06 2.35
N PHE A 195 21.20 -15.94 2.70
CA PHE A 195 21.82 -14.92 3.57
C PHE A 195 22.14 -15.48 4.94
N ALA A 196 21.20 -16.20 5.55
CA ALA A 196 21.38 -16.81 6.86
C ALA A 196 22.58 -17.77 6.88
N ALA A 197 22.83 -18.48 5.79
CA ALA A 197 24.00 -19.37 5.60
C ALA A 197 25.29 -18.62 5.19
N LYS A 198 25.33 -17.27 5.31
CA LYS A 198 26.47 -16.41 4.92
C LYS A 198 26.89 -16.54 3.44
N SER A 199 26.00 -17.04 2.60
CA SER A 199 26.18 -17.05 1.16
C SER A 199 25.59 -15.76 0.59
N LYS A 200 26.44 -14.89 0.01
CA LYS A 200 25.98 -13.61 -0.57
C LYS A 200 25.24 -13.88 -1.89
N PRO A 201 23.90 -13.91 -1.94
CA PRO A 201 23.14 -14.28 -3.13
C PRO A 201 22.90 -13.06 -4.05
N TYR A 202 23.97 -12.36 -4.48
CA TYR A 202 23.85 -11.16 -5.31
C TYR A 202 22.88 -11.33 -6.49
N GLY A 203 23.06 -12.40 -7.28
CA GLY A 203 22.19 -12.65 -8.42
C GLY A 203 20.77 -13.10 -8.05
N ALA A 204 20.60 -13.78 -6.90
CA ALA A 204 19.31 -14.31 -6.52
C ALA A 204 18.32 -13.22 -6.08
N LEU A 205 18.76 -12.23 -5.29
CA LEU A 205 17.89 -11.12 -4.86
C LEU A 205 17.52 -10.23 -6.05
N SER A 206 18.50 -9.88 -6.88
CA SER A 206 18.24 -9.09 -8.08
C SER A 206 17.27 -9.80 -9.01
N LEU A 207 17.43 -11.10 -9.24
CA LEU A 207 16.53 -11.90 -10.08
C LEU A 207 15.13 -12.00 -9.50
N LEU A 208 15.01 -12.25 -8.20
CA LEU A 208 13.73 -12.32 -7.48
C LEU A 208 12.92 -11.02 -7.62
N CYS A 209 13.60 -9.87 -7.53
CA CYS A 209 12.97 -8.56 -7.62
C CYS A 209 12.84 -8.03 -9.05
N THR A 210 13.16 -8.81 -10.09
CA THR A 210 13.10 -8.37 -11.49
C THR A 210 11.74 -8.66 -12.12
N ASP A 211 11.17 -7.65 -12.75
CA ASP A 211 9.99 -7.75 -13.62
C ASP A 211 10.37 -7.57 -15.09
N THR A 212 9.56 -8.13 -15.98
CA THR A 212 9.65 -7.90 -17.41
C THR A 212 8.79 -6.71 -17.80
N VAL A 213 9.41 -5.58 -18.10
CA VAL A 213 8.73 -4.36 -18.55
C VAL A 213 8.77 -4.31 -20.08
N THR A 214 7.60 -4.07 -20.69
CA THR A 214 7.50 -3.82 -22.13
C THR A 214 7.66 -2.32 -22.35
N GLU A 215 8.76 -1.90 -22.99
CA GLU A 215 8.98 -0.50 -23.38
C GLU A 215 8.61 -0.35 -24.86
N GLU A 216 7.72 0.59 -25.17
CA GLU A 216 7.46 0.99 -26.55
C GLU A 216 8.60 1.92 -26.99
N SER A 217 9.32 1.51 -28.04
CA SER A 217 10.33 2.36 -28.67
C SER A 217 9.63 3.40 -29.56
N GLU A 218 10.29 4.53 -29.82
CA GLU A 218 9.78 5.59 -30.72
C GLU A 218 9.42 5.05 -32.13
N ASP A 219 9.95 3.90 -32.51
CA ASP A 219 9.67 3.22 -33.78
C ASP A 219 8.44 2.28 -33.74
N GLY A 220 7.65 2.27 -32.63
CA GLY A 220 6.47 1.39 -32.48
C GLY A 220 6.79 -0.09 -32.23
N SER A 221 8.05 -0.45 -31.98
CA SER A 221 8.43 -1.82 -31.62
C SER A 221 8.46 -1.99 -30.09
N ALA A 222 7.74 -3.01 -29.58
CA ALA A 222 7.71 -3.35 -28.17
C ALA A 222 8.96 -4.16 -27.78
N LYS A 223 9.86 -3.59 -27.00
CA LYS A 223 11.06 -4.26 -26.48
C LYS A 223 10.83 -4.67 -25.02
N LYS A 224 10.93 -5.98 -24.77
CA LYS A 224 10.87 -6.49 -23.39
C LYS A 224 12.23 -6.33 -22.73
N THR A 225 12.28 -5.49 -21.68
CA THR A 225 13.46 -5.30 -20.85
C THR A 225 13.19 -5.83 -19.44
N LYS A 226 14.23 -6.39 -18.81
CA LYS A 226 14.17 -6.85 -17.42
C LYS A 226 14.69 -5.73 -16.51
N LYS A 227 13.84 -5.23 -15.61
CA LYS A 227 14.23 -4.21 -14.63
C LYS A 227 13.85 -4.65 -13.22
N VAL A 228 14.68 -4.27 -12.24
CA VAL A 228 14.33 -4.48 -10.82
C VAL A 228 13.13 -3.60 -10.48
N SER A 229 12.08 -4.24 -9.98
CA SER A 229 10.81 -3.63 -9.61
C SER A 229 10.87 -3.13 -8.17
N ALA A 230 10.49 -1.87 -7.96
CA ALA A 230 10.37 -1.30 -6.61
C ALA A 230 9.31 -2.05 -5.78
N ALA A 231 8.19 -2.44 -6.41
CA ALA A 231 7.11 -3.14 -5.72
C ALA A 231 7.54 -4.54 -5.24
N ARG A 232 8.27 -5.31 -6.08
CA ARG A 232 8.79 -6.62 -5.68
C ARG A 232 9.87 -6.52 -4.61
N LEU A 233 10.74 -5.52 -4.70
CA LEU A 233 11.76 -5.27 -3.68
C LEU A 233 11.10 -4.88 -2.35
N ASP A 234 10.10 -4.01 -2.37
CA ASP A 234 9.34 -3.63 -1.18
C ASP A 234 8.64 -4.84 -0.53
N ALA A 235 8.00 -5.69 -1.34
CA ALA A 235 7.39 -6.93 -0.86
C ALA A 235 8.42 -7.92 -0.27
N PHE A 236 9.61 -8.02 -0.85
CA PHE A 236 10.72 -8.81 -0.28
C PHE A 236 11.16 -8.28 1.08
N LEU A 237 11.31 -6.96 1.19
CA LEU A 237 11.70 -6.30 2.45
C LEU A 237 10.65 -6.51 3.54
N ASP A 238 9.36 -6.49 3.22
CA ASP A 238 8.29 -6.80 4.16
C ASP A 238 8.38 -8.25 4.68
N ILE A 239 8.67 -9.21 3.81
CA ILE A 239 8.85 -10.60 4.20
C ILE A 239 10.09 -10.74 5.10
N MET A 240 11.19 -10.11 4.72
CA MET A 240 12.45 -10.13 5.49
C MET A 240 12.26 -9.52 6.88
N LEU A 241 11.63 -8.34 6.98
CA LEU A 241 11.33 -7.67 8.24
C LEU A 241 10.46 -8.54 9.15
N SER A 242 9.43 -9.17 8.60
CA SER A 242 8.54 -10.06 9.35
C SER A 242 9.29 -11.25 9.95
N ILE A 243 10.16 -11.91 9.18
CA ILE A 243 10.98 -13.04 9.64
C ILE A 243 12.00 -12.60 10.70
N LEU A 244 12.70 -11.49 10.46
CA LEU A 244 13.69 -10.96 11.44
C LEU A 244 13.02 -10.54 12.75
N ALA A 245 11.79 -10.01 12.71
CA ALA A 245 11.01 -9.72 13.91
C ALA A 245 10.68 -10.98 14.71
N ASP A 246 10.32 -12.09 14.04
CA ASP A 246 10.07 -13.37 14.71
C ASP A 246 11.35 -13.96 15.32
N VAL A 247 12.51 -13.82 14.65
CA VAL A 247 13.80 -14.20 15.23
C VAL A 247 14.09 -13.41 16.51
N LEU A 248 13.82 -12.09 16.54
CA LEU A 248 13.97 -11.30 17.76
C LEU A 248 13.01 -11.73 18.86
N ARG A 249 11.74 -12.05 18.52
CA ARG A 249 10.76 -12.58 19.48
C ARG A 249 11.27 -13.88 20.10
N ARG A 250 11.77 -14.81 19.30
CA ARG A 250 12.37 -16.09 19.77
C ARG A 250 13.58 -15.85 20.68
N LYS A 251 14.48 -14.94 20.31
CA LYS A 251 15.66 -14.60 21.15
C LYS A 251 15.25 -14.03 22.50
N ASN A 252 14.12 -13.33 22.58
CA ASN A 252 13.56 -12.80 23.81
C ASN A 252 12.60 -13.77 24.53
N GLY A 253 12.52 -15.03 24.11
CA GLY A 253 11.68 -16.05 24.74
C GLY A 253 10.18 -15.93 24.47
N MET A 254 9.77 -15.10 23.52
CA MET A 254 8.37 -14.96 23.11
C MET A 254 7.95 -16.13 22.21
N ARG A 255 6.70 -16.58 22.37
CA ARG A 255 6.15 -17.73 21.62
C ARG A 255 5.18 -17.33 20.50
N ASP A 256 4.74 -16.08 20.48
CA ASP A 256 3.82 -15.59 19.44
C ASP A 256 4.59 -15.24 18.18
N ILE A 257 4.63 -16.18 17.25
CA ILE A 257 5.34 -16.12 15.98
C ILE A 257 4.34 -15.99 14.86
N CYS A 258 4.64 -15.10 13.90
CA CYS A 258 3.76 -14.84 12.77
C CYS A 258 4.05 -15.79 11.58
N ASN A 259 5.32 -16.16 11.37
CA ASN A 259 5.78 -16.90 10.18
C ASN A 259 6.00 -18.38 10.50
N THR A 260 4.93 -19.17 10.46
CA THR A 260 5.01 -20.62 10.76
C THR A 260 5.60 -21.45 9.62
N ASP A 261 5.80 -20.85 8.45
CA ASP A 261 6.34 -21.48 7.24
C ASP A 261 7.85 -21.21 7.03
N SER A 262 8.50 -20.46 7.94
CA SER A 262 9.92 -20.08 7.86
C SER A 262 10.78 -20.60 9.03
N ASP A 263 10.31 -21.59 9.75
CA ASP A 263 10.93 -22.13 10.98
C ASP A 263 12.40 -22.53 10.80
N GLU A 264 12.74 -23.15 9.66
CA GLU A 264 14.12 -23.52 9.33
C GLU A 264 15.02 -22.28 9.21
N VAL A 265 14.57 -21.26 8.48
CA VAL A 265 15.33 -20.03 8.26
C VAL A 265 15.50 -19.25 9.55
N GLU A 266 14.43 -19.17 10.35
CA GLU A 266 14.46 -18.50 11.65
C GLU A 266 15.43 -19.21 12.62
N THR A 267 15.48 -20.53 12.60
CA THR A 267 16.42 -21.33 13.41
C THR A 267 17.86 -21.03 13.00
N ILE A 268 18.17 -20.99 11.70
CA ILE A 268 19.50 -20.65 11.19
C ILE A 268 19.87 -19.21 11.59
N LEU A 269 19.00 -18.24 11.37
CA LEU A 269 19.22 -16.84 11.75
C LEU A 269 19.45 -16.70 13.26
N ASN A 270 18.64 -17.39 14.05
CA ASN A 270 18.73 -17.38 15.52
C ASN A 270 20.06 -17.92 16.04
N SER A 271 20.60 -18.95 15.40
CA SER A 271 21.91 -19.57 15.80
C SER A 271 23.11 -18.81 15.24
N THR A 272 22.98 -18.16 14.08
CA THR A 272 24.10 -17.55 13.34
C THR A 272 24.40 -16.13 13.78
N PHE A 273 23.36 -15.33 14.13
CA PHE A 273 23.49 -13.91 14.37
C PHE A 273 23.13 -13.51 15.80
N THR A 274 23.80 -12.47 16.32
CA THR A 274 23.46 -11.86 17.62
C THR A 274 22.22 -10.99 17.52
N ILE A 275 21.67 -10.55 18.67
CA ILE A 275 20.52 -9.62 18.69
C ILE A 275 20.87 -8.32 17.95
N GLU A 276 22.06 -7.77 18.21
CA GLU A 276 22.53 -6.53 17.60
C GLU A 276 22.66 -6.66 16.08
N GLN A 277 23.13 -7.82 15.60
CA GLN A 277 23.23 -8.08 14.16
C GLN A 277 21.84 -8.18 13.52
N ILE A 278 20.87 -8.85 14.14
CA ILE A 278 19.48 -8.91 13.65
C ILE A 278 18.85 -7.51 13.65
N GLN A 279 19.07 -6.70 14.68
CA GLN A 279 18.62 -5.32 14.72
C GLN A 279 19.24 -4.49 13.60
N GLY A 280 20.52 -4.67 13.33
CA GLY A 280 21.21 -4.04 12.20
C GLY A 280 20.60 -4.42 10.84
N MET A 281 20.25 -5.69 10.64
CA MET A 281 19.57 -6.16 9.42
C MET A 281 18.17 -5.54 9.28
N ILE A 282 17.43 -5.42 10.38
CA ILE A 282 16.13 -4.74 10.40
C ILE A 282 16.30 -3.27 9.98
N GLN A 283 17.28 -2.57 10.54
CA GLN A 283 17.54 -1.17 10.21
C GLN A 283 17.88 -1.01 8.71
N ILE A 284 18.74 -1.88 8.16
CA ILE A 284 19.06 -1.90 6.73
C ILE A 284 17.80 -2.09 5.88
N ALA A 285 16.89 -2.98 6.27
CA ALA A 285 15.67 -3.19 5.53
C ALA A 285 14.72 -1.98 5.61
N VAL A 286 14.63 -1.32 6.76
CA VAL A 286 13.85 -0.08 6.94
C VAL A 286 14.42 1.05 6.10
N ASP A 287 15.73 1.29 6.16
CA ASP A 287 16.40 2.33 5.37
C ASP A 287 16.21 2.09 3.86
N ALA A 288 16.25 0.83 3.42
CA ALA A 288 15.99 0.46 2.03
C ALA A 288 14.55 0.78 1.60
N LYS A 289 13.57 0.57 2.47
CA LYS A 289 12.17 0.97 2.18
C LYS A 289 12.04 2.49 2.10
N GLU A 290 12.71 3.23 2.96
CA GLU A 290 12.75 4.70 2.85
C GLU A 290 13.38 5.17 1.54
N MET A 291 14.49 4.55 1.11
CA MET A 291 15.11 4.85 -0.19
C MET A 291 14.13 4.64 -1.35
N LEU A 292 13.34 3.57 -1.34
CA LEU A 292 12.30 3.31 -2.35
C LEU A 292 11.20 4.38 -2.31
N ASN A 293 10.77 4.82 -1.13
CA ASN A 293 9.79 5.89 -0.97
C ASN A 293 10.29 7.22 -1.54
N TYR A 294 11.60 7.50 -1.42
CA TYR A 294 12.25 8.66 -2.04
C TYR A 294 12.61 8.44 -3.52
N LYS A 295 12.02 7.40 -4.18
CA LYS A 295 12.23 7.09 -5.60
C LYS A 295 13.69 6.80 -5.98
N ALA A 296 14.48 6.27 -5.06
CA ALA A 296 15.80 5.74 -5.38
C ALA A 296 15.69 4.59 -6.40
N SER A 297 16.74 4.39 -7.19
CA SER A 297 16.78 3.28 -8.15
C SER A 297 16.68 1.93 -7.42
N PRO A 298 15.70 1.07 -7.72
CA PRO A 298 15.56 -0.23 -7.06
C PRO A 298 16.80 -1.11 -7.20
N ALA A 299 17.48 -1.08 -8.36
CA ALA A 299 18.71 -1.83 -8.58
C ALA A 299 19.84 -1.36 -7.65
N MET A 300 20.03 -0.04 -7.52
CA MET A 300 21.03 0.52 -6.59
C MET A 300 20.67 0.21 -5.13
N THR A 301 19.38 0.19 -4.79
CA THR A 301 18.93 -0.20 -3.45
C THR A 301 19.25 -1.66 -3.15
N VAL A 302 19.09 -2.57 -4.12
CA VAL A 302 19.51 -3.98 -3.98
C VAL A 302 21.01 -4.07 -3.71
N ASP A 303 21.84 -3.37 -4.50
CA ASP A 303 23.29 -3.37 -4.33
C ASP A 303 23.71 -2.82 -2.96
N TRP A 304 23.04 -1.76 -2.50
CA TRP A 304 23.26 -1.16 -1.20
C TRP A 304 22.91 -2.13 -0.05
N ILE A 305 21.77 -2.83 -0.12
CA ILE A 305 21.37 -3.87 0.85
C ILE A 305 22.47 -4.94 0.94
N LEU A 306 22.88 -5.45 -0.21
CA LEU A 306 23.87 -6.54 -0.29
C LEU A 306 25.26 -6.15 0.23
N ALA A 307 25.61 -4.86 0.08
CA ALA A 307 26.86 -4.32 0.62
C ALA A 307 26.84 -4.14 2.15
N LYS A 308 25.66 -3.88 2.72
CA LYS A 308 25.47 -3.58 4.16
C LYS A 308 25.17 -4.81 5.01
N LEU A 309 24.54 -5.83 4.44
CA LEU A 309 24.25 -7.07 5.16
C LEU A 309 25.55 -7.80 5.57
N PRO A 310 25.59 -8.33 6.81
CA PRO A 310 26.78 -8.95 7.39
C PRO A 310 27.22 -10.26 6.71
#